data_f09448891cd13602949c0a36fc67be81
#
_entry.id   f09448891cd13602949c0a36fc67be81
#
_cell.length_a   1.000
_cell.length_b   1.000
_cell.length_c   1.000
_cell.angle_alpha   90.00
_cell.angle_beta   90.00
_cell.angle_gamma   90.00
#
_symmetry.space_group_name_H-M   'P 1'
#
loop_
_entity.id
_entity.type
_entity.pdbx_description
1 polymer ?
#
loop_
_entity_poly.entity_id
_entity_poly.type
_entity_poly.pdbx_seq_one_letter_code
_entity_poly.pdbx_strand_id
1 'polypeptide(L)'
;MDETLSPTGVILEVLGDLELPIITPIKETGERYLVMLSLPKSRKYSKEILKRDLESKGLKVLDIDVFREQGERYAWIEVIPSETGAENGTD
;
A
#
# COMPACT_ATOMS: atom_id res chain seq x y z
N MET A 1 22.58 7.31 -7.60
CA MET A 1 22.26 7.17 -7.62
C MET A 1 21.35 6.99 -7.71
N ASP A 2 21.01 6.82 -8.00
CA ASP A 2 20.22 6.72 -8.08
C ASP A 2 19.48 6.33 -7.45
N GLU A 3 19.26 6.42 -7.05
CA GLU A 3 18.53 6.22 -6.29
C GLU A 3 17.25 6.22 -6.50
N THR A 4 16.82 6.06 -7.49
CA THR A 4 15.46 5.97 -7.86
C THR A 4 14.91 4.68 -7.37
N LEU A 5 13.93 4.71 -6.50
CA LEU A 5 13.32 3.49 -6.04
C LEU A 5 12.39 2.97 -7.12
N SER A 6 12.37 1.67 -7.31
CA SER A 6 11.38 1.10 -8.20
C SER A 6 10.00 1.26 -7.57
N PRO A 7 8.94 1.17 -8.37
CA PRO A 7 7.60 1.30 -7.78
C PRO A 7 7.33 0.27 -6.70
N THR A 8 7.80 -0.96 -6.88
CA THR A 8 7.61 -1.96 -5.83
C THR A 8 8.41 -1.61 -4.60
N GLY A 9 9.60 -1.01 -4.77
CA GLY A 9 10.37 -0.58 -3.63
C GLY A 9 9.68 0.49 -2.83
N VAL A 10 9.03 1.43 -3.50
CA VAL A 10 8.29 2.48 -2.82
C VAL A 10 7.14 1.86 -2.03
N ILE A 11 6.41 0.92 -2.63
CA ILE A 11 5.30 0.28 -1.95
C ILE A 11 5.79 -0.48 -0.72
N LEU A 12 6.88 -1.22 -0.86
CA LEU A 12 7.40 -1.97 0.28
C LEU A 12 7.84 -1.04 1.39
N GLU A 13 8.41 0.09 1.05
CA GLU A 13 8.85 1.02 2.06
C GLU A 13 7.67 1.62 2.81
N VAL A 14 6.60 1.98 2.09
CA VAL A 14 5.41 2.52 2.73
C VAL A 14 4.79 1.48 3.66
N LEU A 15 4.68 0.24 3.19
CA LEU A 15 4.08 -0.79 4.02
C LEU A 15 4.94 -1.10 5.23
N GLY A 16 6.25 -1.02 5.09
CA GLY A 16 7.13 -1.19 6.23
C GLY A 16 6.95 -0.09 7.25
N ASP A 17 6.81 1.15 6.78
CA ASP A 17 6.58 2.28 7.69
C ASP A 17 5.27 2.13 8.44
N LEU A 18 4.26 1.57 7.80
CA LEU A 18 2.97 1.38 8.45
C LEU A 18 2.89 0.05 9.21
N GLU A 19 3.97 -0.73 9.14
CA GLU A 19 4.03 -2.01 9.84
C GLU A 19 2.94 -2.96 9.37
N LEU A 20 2.76 -3.01 8.06
CA LEU A 20 1.78 -3.88 7.44
C LEU A 20 2.52 -4.96 6.66
N PRO A 21 2.66 -6.15 7.22
CA PRO A 21 3.37 -7.22 6.52
C PRO A 21 2.60 -7.68 5.30
N ILE A 22 3.32 -7.95 4.23
CA ILE A 22 2.67 -8.46 3.04
C ILE A 22 2.62 -9.97 3.08
N ILE A 23 1.56 -10.53 2.52
CA ILE A 23 1.36 -11.96 2.50
C ILE A 23 1.74 -12.54 1.14
N THR A 24 1.46 -11.80 0.07
CA THR A 24 1.80 -12.26 -1.25
C THR A 24 2.77 -11.30 -1.90
N PRO A 25 3.55 -11.76 -2.85
CA PRO A 25 4.40 -10.82 -3.58
C PRO A 25 3.55 -9.77 -4.29
N ILE A 26 4.12 -8.61 -4.49
CA ILE A 26 3.44 -7.55 -5.19
C ILE A 26 3.27 -7.95 -6.64
N LYS A 27 2.04 -7.86 -7.13
CA LYS A 27 1.74 -8.24 -8.49
C LYS A 27 1.50 -7.01 -9.33
N GLU A 28 2.25 -6.87 -10.39
CA GLU A 28 2.12 -5.73 -11.28
C GLU A 28 1.14 -6.07 -12.38
N THR A 29 0.14 -5.24 -12.58
CA THR A 29 -0.85 -5.44 -13.61
C THR A 29 -1.05 -4.11 -14.33
N GLY A 30 -0.43 -3.96 -15.48
CA GLY A 30 -0.44 -2.69 -16.16
C GLY A 30 0.34 -1.68 -15.35
N GLU A 31 -0.31 -0.60 -14.97
CA GLU A 31 0.34 0.40 -14.15
C GLU A 31 -0.08 0.31 -12.71
N ARG A 32 -0.70 -0.78 -12.32
CA ARG A 32 -1.23 -0.93 -10.99
C ARG A 32 -0.50 -2.04 -10.27
N TYR A 33 -0.50 -1.97 -8.96
CA TYR A 33 0.20 -2.94 -8.15
C TYR A 33 -0.77 -3.50 -7.12
N LEU A 34 -0.90 -4.81 -7.12
CA LEU A 34 -1.78 -5.50 -6.18
C LEU A 34 -0.96 -6.21 -5.14
N VAL A 35 -1.38 -6.13 -3.90
CA VAL A 35 -0.69 -6.82 -2.82
C VAL A 35 -1.69 -7.15 -1.73
N MET A 36 -1.48 -8.28 -1.07
CA MET A 36 -2.31 -8.68 0.05
C MET A 36 -1.53 -8.46 1.33
N LEU A 37 -2.17 -7.83 2.30
CA LEU A 37 -1.56 -7.45 3.55
C LEU A 37 -2.22 -8.17 4.70
N SER A 38 -1.44 -8.38 5.76
CA SER A 38 -1.98 -8.84 7.02
C SER A 38 -2.22 -7.62 7.89
N LEU A 39 -3.42 -7.51 8.45
CA LEU A 39 -3.76 -6.37 9.29
C LEU A 39 -3.52 -6.76 10.75
N PRO A 40 -2.75 -5.96 11.48
CA PRO A 40 -2.47 -6.31 12.87
C PRO A 40 -3.72 -6.24 13.72
N LYS A 41 -3.81 -7.14 14.68
CA LYS A 41 -4.95 -7.16 15.57
C LYS A 41 -4.91 -6.00 16.55
N SER A 42 -3.74 -5.43 16.76
CA SER A 42 -3.62 -4.33 17.72
C SER A 42 -4.23 -3.05 17.20
N ARG A 43 -4.58 -2.98 15.93
CA ARG A 43 -5.18 -1.80 15.38
C ARG A 43 -6.45 -2.18 14.66
N LYS A 44 -7.42 -1.30 14.74
CA LYS A 44 -8.66 -1.54 14.02
C LYS A 44 -8.62 -0.80 12.70
N TYR A 45 -8.11 -1.46 11.70
CA TYR A 45 -8.08 -0.86 10.39
C TYR A 45 -9.43 -1.04 9.73
N SER A 46 -10.04 0.07 9.32
CA SER A 46 -11.16 0.01 8.41
C SER A 46 -10.61 0.35 7.04
N LYS A 47 -11.46 0.17 6.03
CA LYS A 47 -11.08 0.49 4.67
C LYS A 47 -10.67 1.95 4.57
N GLU A 48 -11.41 2.84 5.24
CA GLU A 48 -11.13 4.27 5.17
C GLU A 48 -9.83 4.63 5.86
N ILE A 49 -9.57 4.04 7.01
CA ILE A 49 -8.35 4.35 7.74
C ILE A 49 -7.14 3.84 6.96
N LEU A 50 -7.24 2.64 6.42
CA LEU A 50 -6.14 2.08 5.66
C LEU A 50 -5.87 2.93 4.42
N LYS A 51 -6.91 3.33 3.71
CA LYS A 51 -6.74 4.16 2.53
C LYS A 51 -6.07 5.47 2.89
N ARG A 52 -6.51 6.11 3.98
CA ARG A 52 -5.93 7.38 4.38
C ARG A 52 -4.46 7.23 4.72
N ASP A 53 -4.12 6.17 5.45
CA ASP A 53 -2.74 5.97 5.84
C ASP A 53 -1.86 5.73 4.62
N LEU A 54 -2.33 4.93 3.67
CA LEU A 54 -1.55 4.66 2.48
C LEU A 54 -1.37 5.92 1.64
N GLU A 55 -2.43 6.70 1.52
CA GLU A 55 -2.34 7.91 0.71
C GLU A 55 -1.49 8.97 1.37
N SER A 56 -1.46 9.00 2.69
CA SER A 56 -0.62 9.96 3.38
C SER A 56 0.86 9.66 3.19
N LYS A 57 1.18 8.44 2.80
CA LYS A 57 2.56 8.05 2.57
C LYS A 57 2.95 8.08 1.09
N GLY A 58 2.05 8.55 0.23
CA GLY A 58 2.42 8.73 -1.16
C GLY A 58 1.94 7.66 -2.11
N LEU A 59 1.01 6.82 -1.69
CA LEU A 59 0.42 5.84 -2.59
C LEU A 59 -0.97 6.28 -2.96
N LYS A 60 -1.30 6.16 -4.24
CA LYS A 60 -2.66 6.42 -4.66
C LYS A 60 -3.41 5.10 -4.62
N VAL A 61 -4.47 5.04 -3.85
CA VAL A 61 -5.21 3.81 -3.66
C VAL A 61 -6.34 3.75 -4.66
N LEU A 62 -6.35 2.71 -5.47
CA LEU A 62 -7.38 2.52 -6.47
C LEU A 62 -8.50 1.62 -5.95
N ASP A 63 -8.15 0.66 -5.12
CA ASP A 63 -9.14 -0.25 -4.58
C ASP A 63 -8.61 -0.85 -3.30
N ILE A 64 -9.50 -1.13 -2.38
CA ILE A 64 -9.18 -1.79 -1.13
C ILE A 64 -10.30 -2.75 -0.79
N ASP A 65 -9.95 -3.94 -0.37
CA ASP A 65 -10.92 -4.90 0.11
C ASP A 65 -10.39 -5.49 1.40
N VAL A 66 -11.12 -5.33 2.49
CA VAL A 66 -10.74 -5.86 3.79
C VAL A 66 -11.60 -7.07 4.08
N PHE A 67 -10.98 -8.17 4.43
CA PHE A 67 -11.72 -9.39 4.69
C PHE A 67 -11.09 -10.14 5.84
N ARG A 68 -11.82 -11.13 6.33
CA ARG A 68 -11.36 -11.94 7.45
C ARG A 68 -11.34 -13.39 7.04
N GLU A 69 -10.30 -14.08 7.45
CA GLU A 69 -10.20 -15.48 7.15
C GLU A 69 -9.54 -16.18 8.31
N GLN A 70 -10.20 -17.20 8.86
CA GLN A 70 -9.67 -17.99 9.97
C GLN A 70 -9.27 -17.13 11.16
N GLY A 71 -10.08 -16.14 11.46
CA GLY A 71 -9.80 -15.28 12.60
C GLY A 71 -8.79 -14.19 12.37
N GLU A 72 -8.16 -14.16 11.20
CA GLU A 72 -7.19 -13.12 10.88
C GLU A 72 -7.81 -12.15 9.90
N ARG A 73 -7.34 -10.91 9.94
CA ARG A 73 -7.84 -9.90 9.03
C ARG A 73 -6.79 -9.60 7.98
N TYR A 74 -7.23 -9.46 6.76
CA TYR A 74 -6.35 -9.21 5.63
C TYR A 74 -6.94 -8.10 4.78
N ALA A 75 -6.13 -7.55 3.92
CA ALA A 75 -6.60 -6.54 2.99
C ALA A 75 -5.93 -6.75 1.65
N TRP A 76 -6.72 -6.64 0.58
CA TRP A 76 -6.17 -6.52 -0.76
C TRP A 76 -6.15 -5.05 -1.09
N ILE A 77 -5.02 -4.58 -1.57
CA ILE A 77 -4.94 -3.19 -2.03
C ILE A 77 -4.45 -3.16 -3.45
N GLU A 78 -5.00 -2.21 -4.21
CA GLU A 78 -4.55 -1.93 -5.55
C GLU A 78 -4.09 -0.49 -5.56
N VAL A 79 -2.82 -0.26 -5.78
CA VAL A 79 -2.23 1.06 -5.60
C VAL A 79 -1.32 1.42 -6.75
N ILE A 80 -1.08 2.71 -6.88
CA ILE A 80 -0.07 3.25 -7.79
C ILE A 80 0.82 4.15 -6.95
N PRO A 81 2.14 4.02 -7.05
CA PRO A 81 3.00 4.97 -6.35
C PRO A 81 2.77 6.38 -6.91
N SER A 82 2.57 7.31 -6.01
CA SER A 82 2.25 8.65 -6.43
C SER A 82 3.52 9.45 -6.56
N GLU A 83 4.21 9.26 -7.67
CA GLU A 83 5.40 9.97 -7.81
C GLU A 83 5.13 11.34 -8.09
N THR A 84 3.99 11.63 -8.55
CA THR A 84 3.76 12.97 -8.73
C THR A 84 3.64 13.68 -7.49
N GLY A 85 3.26 13.03 -6.47
CA GLY A 85 3.30 13.72 -5.27
C GLY A 85 4.55 14.39 -5.19
N ALA A 86 5.42 13.80 -5.77
CA ALA A 86 6.65 14.38 -5.80
C ALA A 86 6.65 15.50 -6.73
N GLU A 87 6.07 15.56 -7.31
CA GLU A 87 6.23 16.47 -8.07
C GLU A 87 5.63 17.43 -7.85
N ASN A 88 5.41 17.51 -7.36
CA ASN A 88 5.01 18.34 -7.20
C ASN A 88 5.35 19.11 -7.12
N GLY A 89 5.70 18.91 -7.04
CA GLY A 89 6.05 19.51 -7.19
C GLY A 89 6.20 20.20 -7.71
N THR A 90 6.32 20.35 -7.93
CA THR A 90 6.46 21.04 -8.45
C THR A 90 6.00 21.67 -8.80
N ASP A 91 5.92 21.76 -8.84
CA ASP A 91 5.76 22.32 -9.23
C ASP A 91 5.78 22.87 -9.22
#